data_0e3e123f96c93262e541f90ff061d074
#
_entry.id   0e3e123f96c93262e541f90ff061d074
#
_cell.length_a   1.000
_cell.length_b   1.000
_cell.length_c   1.000
_cell.angle_alpha   90.00
_cell.angle_beta   90.00
_cell.angle_gamma   90.00
#
_symmetry.space_group_name_H-M   'P 1'
#
loop_
_entity.id
_entity.type
_entity.pdbx_description
1 polymer ?
#
loop_
_entity_poly.entity_id
_entity_poly.type
_entity_poly.pdbx_seq_one_letter_code
_entity_poly.pdbx_strand_id
1 'polypeptide(L)'
;MMIKIKVVSKLDKFISDPHLSHENIIKFERTQFKTIFQHDIYIKSLIIKNTQKNDTLYVLGDIGELTKENMLFWKNLKCKTVLIRGNHDTQKQKLLEAFDVVSDVPIFYNKRILLSHEPLPVTNETIN
;
A
#
# COMPACT_ATOMS: atom_id res chain seq x y z
N MET A 1 -17.07 29.24 -6.83
CA MET A 1 -16.32 28.95 -6.75
C MET A 1 -16.06 27.73 -6.88
N MET A 2 -15.57 27.03 -7.17
CA MET A 2 -15.28 26.03 -7.33
C MET A 2 -14.26 25.29 -7.07
N ILE A 3 -13.63 24.88 -7.03
CA ILE A 3 -12.51 24.59 -6.50
C ILE A 3 -12.36 23.31 -5.88
N LYS A 4 -13.34 22.70 -5.37
CA LYS A 4 -13.35 21.50 -4.58
C LYS A 4 -12.90 20.29 -5.31
N ILE A 5 -13.07 20.23 -6.60
CA ILE A 5 -12.69 19.07 -7.40
C ILE A 5 -11.20 18.79 -7.33
N LYS A 6 -10.41 19.82 -7.23
CA LYS A 6 -8.96 19.65 -7.17
C LYS A 6 -8.51 19.00 -5.88
N VAL A 7 -9.24 19.22 -4.81
CA VAL A 7 -8.89 18.68 -3.50
C VAL A 7 -9.00 17.17 -3.48
N VAL A 8 -9.98 16.63 -4.20
CA VAL A 8 -10.21 15.17 -4.21
C VAL A 8 -8.99 14.42 -4.72
N SER A 9 -8.37 14.88 -5.79
CA SER A 9 -7.20 14.18 -6.34
C SER A 9 -6.00 14.21 -5.42
N LYS A 10 -5.94 15.18 -4.49
CA LYS A 10 -4.84 15.26 -3.53
C LYS A 10 -5.01 14.34 -2.34
N LEU A 11 -6.17 13.70 -2.21
CA LEU A 11 -6.47 12.81 -1.11
C LEU A 11 -6.06 11.36 -1.38
N ASP A 12 -5.55 11.09 -2.58
CA ASP A 12 -5.12 9.75 -2.93
C ASP A 12 -3.61 9.62 -2.77
N LYS A 13 -3.21 8.59 -2.04
CA LYS A 13 -1.81 8.30 -1.77
C LYS A 13 -1.49 6.89 -2.20
N PHE A 14 -0.24 6.65 -2.57
CA PHE A 14 0.18 5.35 -3.12
C PHE A 14 1.48 4.92 -2.45
N ILE A 15 1.58 3.64 -2.13
CA ILE A 15 2.82 3.04 -1.66
C ILE A 15 2.90 1.61 -2.20
N SER A 16 4.10 1.15 -2.54
CA SER A 16 4.31 -0.24 -2.93
C SER A 16 5.38 -0.86 -2.06
N ASP A 17 5.27 -2.18 -1.88
CA ASP A 17 6.29 -3.00 -1.25
C ASP A 17 6.73 -2.51 0.14
N PRO A 18 5.82 -2.35 1.11
CA PRO A 18 6.23 -1.97 2.46
C PRO A 18 7.15 -2.98 3.13
N HIS A 19 6.97 -4.27 2.87
CA HIS A 19 7.81 -5.35 3.40
C HIS A 19 8.05 -5.26 4.91
N LEU A 20 7.00 -5.01 5.69
CA LEU A 20 7.14 -4.93 7.15
C LEU A 20 7.55 -6.29 7.73
N SER A 21 8.49 -6.29 8.63
CA SER A 21 9.01 -7.49 9.31
C SER A 21 9.64 -8.49 8.35
N HIS A 22 10.10 -8.05 7.19
CA HIS A 22 10.71 -8.89 6.18
C HIS A 22 12.24 -8.74 6.26
N GLU A 23 12.89 -9.62 7.03
CA GLU A 23 14.33 -9.54 7.30
C GLU A 23 15.19 -9.44 6.05
N ASN A 24 14.85 -10.20 5.02
CA ASN A 24 15.66 -10.25 3.80
C ASN A 24 15.69 -8.93 3.04
N ILE A 25 14.70 -8.06 3.23
CA ILE A 25 14.65 -6.80 2.50
C ILE A 25 15.83 -5.90 2.87
N ILE A 26 16.27 -5.94 4.12
CA ILE A 26 17.39 -5.11 4.55
C ILE A 26 18.73 -5.74 4.19
N LYS A 27 18.77 -7.05 3.95
CA LYS A 27 20.01 -7.74 3.59
C LYS A 27 20.38 -7.53 2.13
N PHE A 28 19.40 -7.46 1.25
CA PHE A 28 19.66 -7.50 -0.19
C PHE A 28 19.27 -6.22 -0.93
N GLU A 29 18.30 -5.47 -0.43
CA GLU A 29 17.80 -4.31 -1.16
C GLU A 29 17.87 -3.01 -0.39
N ARG A 30 17.46 -3.01 0.87
CA ARG A 30 17.40 -1.80 1.70
C ARG A 30 18.49 -1.83 2.76
N THR A 31 19.73 -1.89 2.29
CA THR A 31 20.90 -2.14 3.13
C THR A 31 21.27 -0.97 4.04
N GLN A 32 20.68 0.20 3.85
CA GLN A 32 20.92 1.34 4.73
C GLN A 32 20.35 1.13 6.14
N PHE A 33 19.44 0.18 6.31
CA PHE A 33 18.90 -0.15 7.62
C PHE A 33 19.71 -1.29 8.25
N LYS A 34 20.09 -1.13 9.50
CA LYS A 34 20.87 -2.15 10.22
C LYS A 34 19.99 -3.25 10.80
N THR A 35 18.76 -2.91 11.17
CA THR A 35 17.82 -3.87 11.73
C THR A 35 16.49 -3.73 11.04
N ILE A 36 15.70 -4.81 11.05
CA ILE A 36 14.35 -4.74 10.49
C ILE A 36 13.46 -3.82 11.31
N PHE A 37 13.74 -3.70 12.58
CA PHE A 37 13.02 -2.77 13.45
C PHE A 37 13.19 -1.32 12.99
N GLN A 38 14.41 -0.91 12.66
CA GLN A 38 14.65 0.43 12.11
C GLN A 38 13.92 0.64 10.78
N HIS A 39 13.96 -0.36 9.92
CA HIS A 39 13.26 -0.32 8.65
C HIS A 39 11.76 -0.12 8.86
N ASP A 40 11.17 -0.93 9.73
CA ASP A 40 9.73 -0.90 9.96
C ASP A 40 9.26 0.43 10.56
N ILE A 41 10.03 0.96 11.49
CA ILE A 41 9.72 2.27 12.08
C ILE A 41 9.75 3.34 10.99
N TYR A 42 10.74 3.30 10.12
CA TYR A 42 10.85 4.27 9.04
C TYR A 42 9.64 4.19 8.10
N ILE A 43 9.29 2.99 7.65
CA ILE A 43 8.17 2.79 6.73
C ILE A 43 6.85 3.22 7.38
N LYS A 44 6.60 2.78 8.61
CA LYS A 44 5.37 3.15 9.32
C LYS A 44 5.28 4.65 9.54
N SER A 45 6.39 5.29 9.89
CA SER A 45 6.42 6.75 10.09
C SER A 45 6.13 7.51 8.81
N LEU A 46 6.68 7.04 7.69
CA LEU A 46 6.39 7.63 6.39
C LEU A 46 4.90 7.57 6.07
N ILE A 47 4.29 6.42 6.30
CA ILE A 47 2.87 6.23 6.02
C ILE A 47 2.03 7.16 6.90
N ILE A 48 2.30 7.18 8.20
CA ILE A 48 1.55 8.03 9.12
C ILE A 48 1.71 9.50 8.77
N LYS A 49 2.93 9.92 8.46
CA LYS A 49 3.22 11.32 8.15
C LYS A 49 2.51 11.80 6.90
N ASN A 50 2.33 10.91 5.93
CA ASN A 50 1.82 11.29 4.61
C ASN A 50 0.34 10.97 4.40
N THR A 51 -0.35 10.44 5.39
CA THR A 51 -1.77 10.10 5.26
C THR A 51 -2.60 10.84 6.32
N GLN A 52 -3.80 11.23 5.92
CA GLN A 52 -4.74 11.95 6.79
C GLN A 52 -6.11 11.29 6.70
N LYS A 53 -7.03 11.73 7.56
CA LYS A 53 -8.34 11.13 7.73
C LYS A 53 -9.13 10.93 6.44
N ASN A 54 -9.08 11.92 5.55
CA ASN A 54 -9.88 11.88 4.32
C ASN A 54 -9.13 11.28 3.13
N ASP A 55 -7.90 10.81 3.36
CA ASP A 55 -7.12 10.20 2.30
C ASP A 55 -7.57 8.77 2.01
N THR A 56 -7.26 8.30 0.82
CA THR A 56 -7.28 6.88 0.49
C THR A 56 -5.85 6.46 0.18
N LEU A 57 -5.37 5.47 0.91
CA LEU A 57 -4.03 4.91 0.70
C LEU A 57 -4.16 3.62 -0.11
N TYR A 58 -3.57 3.64 -1.30
CA TYR A 58 -3.48 2.47 -2.16
C TYR A 58 -2.13 1.79 -1.91
N VAL A 59 -2.18 0.54 -1.46
CA VAL A 59 -0.99 -0.25 -1.17
C VAL A 59 -0.85 -1.30 -2.26
N LEU A 60 0.25 -1.23 -3.01
CA LEU A 60 0.45 -2.03 -4.22
C LEU A 60 1.28 -3.29 -3.92
N GLY A 61 0.81 -4.09 -2.97
CA GLY A 61 1.36 -5.42 -2.72
C GLY A 61 2.58 -5.50 -1.81
N ASP A 62 2.92 -6.70 -1.47
CA ASP A 62 4.08 -7.10 -0.65
C ASP A 62 4.19 -6.29 0.64
N ILE A 63 3.15 -6.41 1.46
CA ILE A 63 3.07 -5.67 2.72
C ILE A 63 4.00 -6.22 3.80
N GLY A 64 4.48 -7.45 3.65
CA GLY A 64 5.30 -8.12 4.65
C GLY A 64 4.47 -9.04 5.54
N GLU A 65 4.97 -9.29 6.75
CA GLU A 65 4.28 -10.19 7.66
C GLU A 65 3.09 -9.52 8.33
N LEU A 66 2.04 -10.32 8.55
CA LEU A 66 0.86 -9.88 9.27
C LEU A 66 0.95 -10.32 10.73
N THR A 67 1.96 -9.81 11.43
CA THR A 67 2.01 -9.94 12.87
C THR A 67 0.84 -9.19 13.48
N LYS A 68 0.51 -9.49 14.73
CA LYS A 68 -0.54 -8.77 15.43
C LYS A 68 -0.27 -7.26 15.42
N GLU A 69 0.97 -6.88 15.63
CA GLU A 69 1.38 -5.47 15.64
C GLU A 69 1.17 -4.82 14.27
N ASN A 70 1.57 -5.50 13.20
CA ASN A 70 1.42 -4.97 11.86
C ASN A 70 -0.05 -4.89 11.43
N MET A 71 -0.85 -5.89 11.81
CA MET A 71 -2.29 -5.84 11.55
C MET A 71 -2.93 -4.64 12.21
N LEU A 72 -2.58 -4.39 13.47
CA LEU A 72 -3.09 -3.23 14.20
C LEU A 72 -2.63 -1.92 13.57
N PHE A 73 -1.40 -1.88 13.08
CA PHE A 73 -0.90 -0.70 12.38
C PHE A 73 -1.79 -0.34 11.19
N TRP A 74 -2.03 -1.30 10.30
CA TRP A 74 -2.84 -1.06 9.11
C TRP A 74 -4.28 -0.72 9.49
N LYS A 75 -4.85 -1.46 10.43
CA LYS A 75 -6.24 -1.28 10.85
C LYS A 75 -6.47 0.08 11.50
N ASN A 76 -5.49 0.60 12.23
CA ASN A 76 -5.64 1.83 12.98
C ASN A 76 -5.25 3.09 12.20
N LEU A 77 -4.86 2.95 10.94
CA LEU A 77 -4.61 4.13 10.11
C LEU A 77 -5.90 4.94 9.99
N LYS A 78 -5.77 6.25 10.03
CA LYS A 78 -6.93 7.15 9.98
C LYS A 78 -7.56 7.19 8.59
N CYS A 79 -6.77 6.95 7.56
CA CYS A 79 -7.24 6.98 6.19
C CYS A 79 -7.92 5.67 5.79
N LYS A 80 -8.63 5.70 4.67
CA LYS A 80 -9.12 4.49 4.02
C LYS A 80 -7.94 3.75 3.37
N THR A 81 -7.94 2.43 3.45
CA THR A 81 -6.87 1.61 2.87
C THR A 81 -7.42 0.65 1.83
N VAL A 82 -6.72 0.60 0.69
CA VAL A 82 -7.04 -0.32 -0.42
C VAL A 82 -5.76 -1.08 -0.74
N LEU A 83 -5.80 -2.40 -0.58
CA LEU A 83 -4.66 -3.25 -0.91
C LEU A 83 -4.89 -3.94 -2.25
N ILE A 84 -3.93 -3.80 -3.16
CA ILE A 84 -3.83 -4.67 -4.32
C ILE A 84 -2.84 -5.76 -3.95
N ARG A 85 -3.34 -6.98 -3.80
CA ARG A 85 -2.58 -8.08 -3.22
C ARG A 85 -1.41 -8.49 -4.10
N GLY A 86 -0.23 -8.62 -3.49
CA GLY A 86 0.96 -9.13 -4.16
C GLY A 86 1.08 -10.64 -4.01
N ASN A 87 2.11 -11.20 -4.65
CA ASN A 87 2.34 -12.65 -4.64
C ASN A 87 2.55 -13.22 -3.26
N HIS A 88 3.15 -12.44 -2.37
CA HIS A 88 3.49 -12.87 -1.02
C HIS A 88 2.44 -12.52 0.02
N ASP A 89 1.36 -11.90 -0.40
CA ASP A 89 0.27 -11.51 0.50
C ASP A 89 -0.77 -12.61 0.52
N THR A 90 -0.51 -13.68 1.28
CA THR A 90 -1.27 -14.94 1.15
C THR A 90 -2.36 -15.16 2.18
N GLN A 91 -2.33 -14.48 3.31
CA GLN A 91 -3.28 -14.70 4.39
C GLN A 91 -4.52 -13.82 4.23
N LYS A 92 -5.37 -14.18 3.28
CA LYS A 92 -6.49 -13.34 2.87
C LYS A 92 -7.45 -12.94 4.00
N GLN A 93 -7.73 -13.85 4.94
CA GLN A 93 -8.58 -13.54 6.08
C GLN A 93 -8.02 -12.38 6.90
N LYS A 94 -6.72 -12.44 7.20
CA LYS A 94 -6.06 -11.39 7.96
C LYS A 94 -5.96 -10.08 7.17
N LEU A 95 -5.78 -10.19 5.85
CA LEU A 95 -5.74 -9.00 5.00
C LEU A 95 -7.08 -8.27 5.03
N LEU A 96 -8.18 -9.00 4.98
CA LEU A 96 -9.52 -8.41 5.04
C LEU A 96 -9.82 -7.77 6.40
N GLU A 97 -9.17 -8.23 7.46
CA GLU A 97 -9.29 -7.60 8.76
C GLU A 97 -8.46 -6.32 8.87
N ALA A 98 -7.31 -6.30 8.20
CA ALA A 98 -6.36 -5.19 8.30
C ALA A 98 -6.66 -4.04 7.35
N PHE A 99 -7.19 -4.32 6.17
CA PHE A 99 -7.43 -3.31 5.14
C PHE A 99 -8.93 -3.16 4.87
N ASP A 100 -9.33 -1.95 4.50
CA ASP A 100 -10.74 -1.69 4.19
C ASP A 100 -11.19 -2.40 2.92
N VAL A 101 -10.31 -2.44 1.91
CA VAL A 101 -10.58 -3.12 0.65
C VAL A 101 -9.35 -3.94 0.26
N VAL A 102 -9.57 -5.17 -0.17
CA VAL A 102 -8.50 -6.03 -0.70
C VAL A 102 -8.91 -6.49 -2.09
N SER A 103 -8.06 -6.20 -3.07
CA SER A 103 -8.28 -6.62 -4.45
C SER A 103 -7.25 -7.67 -4.84
N ASP A 104 -7.72 -8.78 -5.44
CA ASP A 104 -6.86 -9.84 -5.95
C ASP A 104 -6.38 -9.57 -7.38
N VAL A 105 -6.95 -8.55 -8.00
CA VAL A 105 -6.67 -8.22 -9.40
C VAL A 105 -6.32 -6.75 -9.53
N PRO A 106 -5.60 -6.38 -10.59
CA PRO A 106 -5.32 -4.97 -10.86
C PRO A 106 -6.63 -4.17 -11.01
N ILE A 107 -6.57 -2.90 -10.63
CA ILE A 107 -7.71 -2.01 -10.76
C ILE A 107 -7.31 -0.79 -11.57
N PHE A 108 -8.28 -0.24 -12.31
CA PHE A 108 -8.09 1.00 -13.04
C PHE A 108 -8.36 2.19 -12.11
N TYR A 109 -7.38 3.07 -12.04
CA TYR A 109 -7.52 4.32 -11.32
C TYR A 109 -7.79 5.42 -12.35
N ASN A 110 -8.92 6.10 -12.21
CA ASN A 110 -9.34 7.16 -13.15
C ASN A 110 -9.43 6.70 -14.59
N LYS A 111 -9.65 5.41 -14.83
CA LYS A 111 -9.77 4.82 -16.16
C LYS A 111 -8.52 4.94 -17.04
N ARG A 112 -7.43 5.49 -16.51
CA ARG A 112 -6.20 5.69 -17.27
C ARG A 112 -5.01 4.98 -16.68
N ILE A 113 -4.99 4.79 -15.38
CA ILE A 113 -3.87 4.20 -14.68
C ILE A 113 -4.28 2.85 -14.13
N LEU A 114 -3.50 1.83 -14.45
CA LEU A 114 -3.74 0.48 -13.95
C LEU A 114 -2.88 0.27 -12.73
N LEU A 115 -3.53 0.05 -11.58
CA LEU A 115 -2.83 -0.22 -10.33
C LEU A 115 -2.64 -1.72 -10.19
N SER A 116 -1.39 -2.11 -10.06
CA SER A 116 -1.00 -3.52 -10.00
C SER A 116 0.25 -3.66 -9.15
N HIS A 117 0.39 -4.82 -8.48
CA HIS A 117 1.64 -5.15 -7.79
C HIS A 117 2.75 -5.45 -8.78
N GLU A 118 2.46 -6.20 -9.83
CA GLU A 118 3.45 -6.59 -10.83
C GLU A 118 3.30 -5.78 -12.11
N PRO A 119 4.41 -5.52 -12.82
CA PRO A 119 4.32 -4.90 -14.12
C PRO A 119 3.46 -5.74 -15.06
N LEU A 120 2.60 -5.08 -15.81
CA LEU A 120 1.73 -5.74 -16.77
C LEU A 120 2.03 -5.22 -18.17
N PRO A 121 1.82 -6.07 -19.22
CA PRO A 121 1.90 -5.58 -20.59
C PRO A 121 0.92 -4.44 -20.79
N VAL A 122 1.39 -3.34 -21.36
CA VAL A 122 0.54 -2.17 -21.59
C VAL A 122 0.21 -2.11 -23.06
N THR A 123 -1.07 -2.14 -23.38
CA THR A 123 -1.57 -1.99 -24.74
C THR A 123 -2.51 -0.79 -24.78
N ASN A 124 -2.89 -0.38 -25.98
CA ASN A 124 -3.88 0.68 -26.12
C ASN A 124 -5.19 0.31 -25.44
N GLU A 125 -5.54 -0.94 -25.48
CA GLU A 125 -6.76 -1.44 -24.83
C GLU A 125 -6.67 -1.37 -23.32
N THR A 126 -5.49 -1.63 -22.77
CA THR A 126 -5.27 -1.59 -21.33
C THR A 126 -5.34 -0.17 -20.79
N ILE A 127 -4.83 0.78 -21.56
CA ILE A 127 -4.75 2.17 -21.11
C ILE A 127 -6.09 2.89 -21.28
N ASN A 128 -6.80 2.54 -22.32
CA ASN A 128 -8.07 3.18 -22.64
C ASN A 128 -9.21 2.67 -21.76
#